data_e5e4137d05d937ca32ef31b10b9ae07f
#
_entry.id   e5e4137d05d937ca32ef31b10b9ae07f
#
_cell.length_a   1.000
_cell.length_b   1.000
_cell.length_c   1.000
_cell.angle_alpha   90.00
_cell.angle_beta   90.00
_cell.angle_gamma   90.00
#
_symmetry.space_group_name_H-M   'P 1'
#
loop_
_entity.id
_entity.type
_entity.pdbx_description
1 polymer ?
#
loop_
_entity_poly.entity_id
_entity_poly.type
_entity_poly.pdbx_seq_one_letter_code
_entity_poly.pdbx_strand_id
1 'polypeptide(L)'
;RAHRYRHNGERPETLEAKCLFDADKLDVLGAVGAARTIAYAVLAGQPVLSEPSQQFLETGKNEPGEPHSSYHEYLFKLRKVKDKLFTKTGKTIAADRDAFLSEFYERLLAEYLGER
;
A
#
# COMPACT_ATOMS: atom_id res chain seq x y z
N ARG A 1 -15.94 -12.31 7.73
CA ARG A 1 -14.51 -12.25 7.41
C ARG A 1 -14.13 -10.83 7.08
N ALA A 2 -12.91 -10.46 7.45
CA ALA A 2 -12.46 -9.08 7.32
C ALA A 2 -12.57 -8.55 5.89
N HIS A 3 -12.19 -9.33 4.90
CA HIS A 3 -12.14 -8.83 3.53
C HIS A 3 -13.53 -8.63 2.92
N ARG A 4 -14.60 -9.13 3.53
CA ARG A 4 -15.95 -8.85 3.04
C ARG A 4 -16.25 -7.36 3.11
N TYR A 5 -15.75 -6.69 4.13
CA TYR A 5 -16.01 -5.27 4.32
C TYR A 5 -15.43 -4.44 3.17
N ARG A 6 -14.31 -4.88 2.62
CA ARG A 6 -13.70 -4.20 1.48
C ARG A 6 -14.52 -4.35 0.21
N HIS A 7 -15.02 -5.56 -0.02
CA HIS A 7 -15.74 -5.86 -1.27
C HIS A 7 -17.13 -5.28 -1.31
N ASN A 8 -17.78 -5.26 -0.18
CA ASN A 8 -19.18 -4.85 -0.12
C ASN A 8 -19.38 -3.38 0.25
N GLY A 9 -18.30 -2.66 0.52
CA GLY A 9 -18.41 -1.29 0.97
C GLY A 9 -18.97 -1.15 2.37
N GLU A 10 -19.17 -2.25 3.07
CA GLU A 10 -19.66 -2.23 4.44
C GLU A 10 -18.59 -1.72 5.39
N ARG A 11 -19.02 -1.06 6.44
CA ARG A 11 -18.12 -0.59 7.49
C ARG A 11 -18.24 -1.49 8.70
N PRO A 12 -17.12 -1.87 9.33
CA PRO A 12 -17.18 -2.68 10.55
C PRO A 12 -17.78 -1.85 11.68
N GLU A 13 -18.77 -2.41 12.38
CA GLU A 13 -19.48 -1.70 13.43
C GLU A 13 -19.17 -2.20 14.83
N THR A 14 -18.83 -3.48 14.98
CA THR A 14 -18.49 -4.02 16.27
C THR A 14 -16.99 -3.85 16.53
N LEU A 15 -16.61 -3.86 17.81
CA LEU A 15 -15.19 -3.81 18.15
C LEU A 15 -14.43 -4.99 17.54
N GLU A 16 -15.02 -6.17 17.60
CA GLU A 16 -14.40 -7.36 17.03
C GLU A 16 -14.17 -7.22 15.53
N ALA A 17 -15.18 -6.72 14.80
CA ALA A 17 -15.06 -6.51 13.36
C ALA A 17 -14.01 -5.44 13.03
N LYS A 18 -13.92 -4.40 13.86
CA LYS A 18 -12.92 -3.36 13.68
C LYS A 18 -11.52 -3.91 13.89
N CYS A 19 -11.33 -4.79 14.87
CA CYS A 19 -10.03 -5.42 15.09
C CYS A 19 -9.63 -6.30 13.92
N LEU A 20 -10.57 -7.06 13.36
CA LEU A 20 -10.30 -7.89 12.19
C LEU A 20 -9.97 -7.05 10.96
N PHE A 21 -10.70 -5.97 10.77
CA PHE A 21 -10.43 -5.05 9.68
C PHE A 21 -9.02 -4.47 9.79
N ASP A 22 -8.68 -4.00 11.00
CA ASP A 22 -7.36 -3.41 11.23
C ASP A 22 -6.24 -4.43 11.00
N ALA A 23 -6.43 -5.66 11.48
CA ALA A 23 -5.43 -6.71 11.29
C ALA A 23 -5.19 -6.96 9.79
N ASP A 24 -6.26 -6.99 9.01
CA ASP A 24 -6.14 -7.17 7.57
C ASP A 24 -5.37 -6.01 6.92
N LYS A 25 -5.66 -4.79 7.32
CA LYS A 25 -5.00 -3.60 6.77
C LYS A 25 -3.54 -3.52 7.16
N LEU A 26 -3.19 -3.96 8.36
CA LEU A 26 -1.81 -3.91 8.81
C LEU A 26 -0.89 -4.78 7.96
N ASP A 27 -1.42 -5.82 7.34
CA ASP A 27 -0.63 -6.71 6.49
C ASP A 27 -0.26 -6.10 5.13
N VAL A 28 -0.80 -4.94 4.79
CA VAL A 28 -0.39 -4.25 3.57
C VAL A 28 0.63 -3.15 3.84
N LEU A 29 1.05 -3.01 5.10
CA LEU A 29 2.02 -2.00 5.52
C LEU A 29 3.30 -2.66 6.02
N GLY A 30 4.34 -1.86 6.20
CA GLY A 30 5.60 -2.30 6.74
C GLY A 30 6.35 -3.24 5.81
N ALA A 31 7.24 -4.03 6.39
CA ALA A 31 8.06 -4.97 5.62
C ALA A 31 7.20 -6.05 4.95
N VAL A 32 6.20 -6.55 5.67
CA VAL A 32 5.29 -7.55 5.11
C VAL A 32 4.55 -6.96 3.91
N GLY A 33 4.05 -5.74 4.05
CA GLY A 33 3.34 -5.08 2.96
C GLY A 33 4.23 -4.83 1.74
N ALA A 34 5.47 -4.41 1.96
CA ALA A 34 6.41 -4.19 0.87
C ALA A 34 6.68 -5.49 0.12
N ALA A 35 6.94 -6.57 0.86
CA ALA A 35 7.22 -7.86 0.25
C ALA A 35 6.03 -8.37 -0.56
N ARG A 36 4.83 -8.26 -0.01
CA ARG A 36 3.61 -8.71 -0.69
C ARG A 36 3.34 -7.90 -1.95
N THR A 37 3.48 -6.59 -1.88
CA THR A 37 3.22 -5.72 -3.01
C THR A 37 4.18 -5.98 -4.16
N ILE A 38 5.46 -6.19 -3.83
CA ILE A 38 6.46 -6.54 -4.83
C ILE A 38 6.16 -7.91 -5.45
N ALA A 39 5.80 -8.89 -4.62
CA ALA A 39 5.46 -10.22 -5.10
C ALA A 39 4.27 -10.17 -6.07
N TYR A 40 3.24 -9.42 -5.74
CA TYR A 40 2.09 -9.26 -6.62
C TYR A 40 2.48 -8.65 -7.95
N ALA A 41 3.33 -7.63 -7.94
CA ALA A 41 3.77 -6.99 -9.18
C ALA A 41 4.49 -8.00 -10.07
N VAL A 42 5.44 -8.74 -9.50
CA VAL A 42 6.22 -9.73 -10.25
C VAL A 42 5.31 -10.83 -10.81
N LEU A 43 4.39 -11.34 -10.00
CA LEU A 43 3.48 -12.40 -10.44
C LEU A 43 2.53 -11.90 -11.54
N ALA A 44 2.22 -10.62 -11.55
CA ALA A 44 1.36 -10.04 -12.58
C ALA A 44 2.14 -9.61 -13.83
N GLY A 45 3.44 -9.86 -13.87
CA GLY A 45 4.27 -9.45 -14.99
C GLY A 45 4.58 -7.97 -15.03
N GLN A 46 4.43 -7.29 -13.88
CA GLN A 46 4.69 -5.86 -13.77
C GLN A 46 6.03 -5.60 -13.10
N PRO A 47 6.67 -4.47 -13.38
CA PRO A 47 7.96 -4.17 -12.76
C PRO A 47 7.80 -3.83 -11.27
N VAL A 48 8.89 -3.99 -10.55
CA VAL A 48 8.96 -3.56 -9.14
C VAL A 48 8.91 -2.04 -9.07
N LEU A 49 9.67 -1.38 -9.93
CA LEU A 49 9.72 0.07 -10.01
C LEU A 49 9.55 0.52 -11.44
N SER A 50 8.80 1.60 -11.63
CA SER A 50 8.80 2.36 -12.87
C SER A 50 8.39 3.79 -12.50
N GLU A 51 8.81 4.74 -13.31
CA GLU A 51 8.52 6.14 -13.03
C GLU A 51 7.07 6.43 -13.37
N PRO A 52 6.28 6.94 -12.40
CA PRO A 52 4.88 7.28 -12.67
C PRO A 52 4.78 8.46 -13.63
N SER A 53 3.78 8.42 -14.50
CA SER A 53 3.50 9.54 -15.39
C SER A 53 2.91 10.70 -14.59
N GLN A 54 2.96 11.90 -15.16
CA GLN A 54 2.33 13.06 -14.56
C GLN A 54 0.83 12.82 -14.39
N GLN A 55 0.20 12.17 -15.36
CA GLN A 55 -1.22 11.83 -15.26
C GLN A 55 -1.50 10.95 -14.04
N PHE A 56 -0.66 9.94 -13.82
CA PHE A 56 -0.83 9.05 -12.66
C PHE A 56 -0.68 9.82 -11.36
N LEU A 57 0.32 10.69 -11.27
CA LEU A 57 0.56 11.47 -10.06
C LEU A 57 -0.61 12.40 -9.74
N GLU A 58 -1.31 12.88 -10.76
CA GLU A 58 -2.44 13.80 -10.57
C GLU A 58 -3.76 13.09 -10.37
N THR A 59 -4.00 11.98 -11.06
CA THR A 59 -5.32 11.35 -11.09
C THR A 59 -5.36 9.93 -10.53
N GLY A 60 -4.21 9.28 -10.39
CA GLY A 60 -4.15 7.88 -9.98
C GLY A 60 -4.39 6.91 -11.13
N LYS A 61 -4.48 7.43 -12.36
CA LYS A 61 -4.72 6.58 -13.55
C LYS A 61 -3.50 6.57 -14.46
N ASN A 62 -3.09 5.38 -14.86
CA ASN A 62 -1.96 5.22 -15.75
C ASN A 62 -2.27 5.79 -17.13
N GLU A 63 -1.24 6.30 -17.80
CA GLU A 63 -1.35 6.63 -19.21
C GLU A 63 -1.36 5.34 -20.03
N PRO A 64 -1.88 5.38 -21.27
CA PRO A 64 -1.85 4.19 -22.13
C PRO A 64 -0.42 3.66 -22.29
N GLY A 65 -0.24 2.37 -22.03
CA GLY A 65 1.07 1.74 -22.11
C GLY A 65 1.97 1.90 -20.91
N GLU A 66 1.56 2.66 -19.92
CA GLU A 66 2.35 2.87 -18.70
C GLU A 66 2.34 1.60 -17.85
N PRO A 67 3.51 1.07 -17.45
CA PRO A 67 3.52 -0.09 -16.54
C PRO A 67 3.01 0.31 -15.16
N HIS A 68 2.31 -0.60 -14.50
CA HIS A 68 1.79 -0.36 -13.16
C HIS A 68 2.67 -1.09 -12.15
N SER A 69 3.73 -0.44 -11.70
CA SER A 69 4.72 -1.03 -10.81
C SER A 69 4.22 -1.13 -9.36
N SER A 70 4.99 -1.84 -8.53
CA SER A 70 4.68 -1.85 -7.09
C SER A 70 4.79 -0.45 -6.50
N TYR A 71 5.66 0.40 -7.06
CA TYR A 71 5.78 1.78 -6.63
C TYR A 71 4.50 2.56 -6.90
N HIS A 72 3.84 2.29 -8.03
CA HIS A 72 2.52 2.89 -8.32
C HIS A 72 1.51 2.52 -7.24
N GLU A 73 1.48 1.23 -6.84
CA GLU A 73 0.57 0.79 -5.78
C GLU A 73 0.86 1.48 -4.46
N TYR A 74 2.13 1.65 -4.12
CA TYR A 74 2.51 2.36 -2.91
C TYR A 74 2.00 3.80 -2.96
N LEU A 75 2.25 4.51 -4.05
CA LEU A 75 1.84 5.92 -4.16
C LEU A 75 0.33 6.09 -4.14
N PHE A 76 -0.39 5.20 -4.80
CA PHE A 76 -1.84 5.37 -4.97
C PHE A 76 -2.64 4.84 -3.78
N LYS A 77 -2.26 3.68 -3.25
CA LYS A 77 -3.05 2.99 -2.24
C LYS A 77 -2.39 2.91 -0.88
N LEU A 78 -1.16 2.40 -0.84
CA LEU A 78 -0.56 2.01 0.44
C LEU A 78 -0.31 3.19 1.36
N ARG A 79 0.04 4.35 0.82
CA ARG A 79 0.29 5.55 1.62
C ARG A 79 -0.95 6.01 2.39
N LYS A 80 -2.13 5.59 1.94
CA LYS A 80 -3.40 6.05 2.53
C LYS A 80 -3.97 5.08 3.53
N VAL A 81 -3.42 3.87 3.60
CA VAL A 81 -4.02 2.81 4.43
C VAL A 81 -4.00 3.15 5.91
N LYS A 82 -2.93 3.80 6.40
CA LYS A 82 -2.81 4.11 7.82
C LYS A 82 -3.97 4.98 8.34
N ASP A 83 -4.60 5.73 7.44
CA ASP A 83 -5.70 6.62 7.81
C ASP A 83 -7.05 5.90 7.87
N LYS A 84 -7.07 4.61 7.55
CA LYS A 84 -8.31 3.84 7.51
C LYS A 84 -8.53 2.95 8.71
N LEU A 85 -7.58 2.88 9.63
CA LEU A 85 -7.67 2.01 10.80
C LEU A 85 -8.68 2.55 11.81
N PHE A 86 -9.33 1.67 12.53
CA PHE A 86 -10.37 2.04 13.48
C PHE A 86 -9.91 2.05 14.94
N THR A 87 -9.06 1.07 15.33
CA THR A 87 -8.68 0.94 16.72
C THR A 87 -7.45 1.77 17.05
N LYS A 88 -7.32 2.18 18.30
CA LYS A 88 -6.16 2.95 18.74
C LYS A 88 -4.87 2.14 18.56
N THR A 89 -4.90 0.86 18.94
CA THR A 89 -3.74 -0.01 18.79
C THR A 89 -3.38 -0.17 17.31
N GLY A 90 -4.39 -0.40 16.46
CA GLY A 90 -4.19 -0.52 15.03
C GLY A 90 -3.56 0.72 14.44
N LYS A 91 -4.05 1.89 14.82
CA LYS A 91 -3.52 3.17 14.33
C LYS A 91 -2.06 3.36 14.73
N THR A 92 -1.70 2.99 15.95
CA THR A 92 -0.32 3.10 16.42
C THR A 92 0.61 2.18 15.64
N ILE A 93 0.21 0.93 15.44
CA ILE A 93 1.01 -0.02 14.67
C ILE A 93 1.11 0.43 13.22
N ALA A 94 0.00 0.92 12.65
CA ALA A 94 -0.02 1.38 11.27
C ALA A 94 0.93 2.54 11.03
N ALA A 95 1.01 3.48 11.97
CA ALA A 95 1.93 4.60 11.83
C ALA A 95 3.38 4.14 11.76
N ASP A 96 3.75 3.18 12.59
CA ASP A 96 5.09 2.63 12.60
C ASP A 96 5.39 1.89 11.29
N ARG A 97 4.47 1.03 10.88
CA ARG A 97 4.67 0.26 9.64
C ARG A 97 4.66 1.14 8.40
N ASP A 98 3.83 2.18 8.39
CA ASP A 98 3.79 3.12 7.28
C ASP A 98 5.10 3.90 7.17
N ALA A 99 5.69 4.28 8.29
CA ALA A 99 6.97 4.98 8.29
C ALA A 99 8.06 4.12 7.66
N PHE A 100 8.09 2.82 7.98
CA PHE A 100 9.05 1.92 7.36
C PHE A 100 8.76 1.74 5.87
N LEU A 101 7.50 1.59 5.50
CA LEU A 101 7.13 1.39 4.10
C LEU A 101 7.55 2.59 3.25
N SER A 102 7.34 3.79 3.77
CA SER A 102 7.73 5.02 3.09
C SER A 102 9.24 5.07 2.91
N GLU A 103 9.99 4.78 3.97
CA GLU A 103 11.45 4.78 3.91
C GLU A 103 11.96 3.72 2.94
N PHE A 104 11.34 2.55 2.93
CA PHE A 104 11.71 1.48 2.02
C PHE A 104 11.61 1.91 0.56
N TYR A 105 10.47 2.49 0.18
CA TYR A 105 10.27 2.89 -1.22
C TYR A 105 11.11 4.10 -1.61
N GLU A 106 11.35 5.02 -0.69
CA GLU A 106 12.26 6.13 -0.95
C GLU A 106 13.67 5.64 -1.19
N ARG A 107 14.11 4.68 -0.38
CA ARG A 107 15.44 4.10 -0.51
C ARG A 107 15.56 3.29 -1.79
N LEU A 108 14.53 2.49 -2.10
CA LEU A 108 14.51 1.68 -3.31
C LEU A 108 14.62 2.57 -4.56
N LEU A 109 13.85 3.65 -4.58
CA LEU A 109 13.88 4.57 -5.70
C LEU A 109 15.26 5.24 -5.83
N ALA A 110 15.82 5.67 -4.71
CA ALA A 110 17.14 6.31 -4.71
C ALA A 110 18.23 5.38 -5.24
N GLU A 111 18.19 4.11 -4.84
CA GLU A 111 19.16 3.13 -5.32
C GLU A 111 18.94 2.86 -6.82
N TYR A 112 17.68 2.77 -7.24
CA TYR A 112 17.36 2.55 -8.64
C TYR A 112 17.87 3.70 -9.52
N LEU A 113 17.78 4.93 -9.05
CA LEU A 113 18.25 6.10 -9.77
C LEU A 113 19.76 6.33 -9.64
N GLY A 114 20.44 5.54 -8.84
CA GLY A 114 21.88 5.69 -8.64
C GLY A 114 22.26 6.82 -7.69
N GLU A 115 21.33 7.26 -6.85
CA GLU A 115 21.59 8.34 -5.89
C GLU A 115 22.13 7.83 -4.56
N ARG A 116 22.06 6.55 -4.35
CA ARG A 116 22.60 5.92 -3.14
C ARG A 116 23.18 4.56 -3.43
#